data_c4447caf6e27da74b1034e3a7d4df99d
#
_entry.id   c4447caf6e27da74b1034e3a7d4df99d
#
_cell.length_a   1.000
_cell.length_b   1.000
_cell.length_c   1.000
_cell.angle_alpha   90.00
_cell.angle_beta   90.00
_cell.angle_gamma   90.00
#
_symmetry.space_group_name_H-M   'P 1'
#
loop_
_entity.id
_entity.type
_entity.pdbx_description
1 polymer ?
#
loop_
_entity_poly.entity_id
_entity_poly.type
_entity_poly.pdbx_seq_one_letter_code
_entity_poly.pdbx_strand_id
1 'polypeptide(L)'
;QLQSSAASDVYKRQVLDHPHIHTALMRREIRKWKAQGGTPNRTYLLVTGLARAGTTSMLERLVASGDFHSLNYANMPLVLAPGTWRRVHNPSSSPKKERSHGDGILVGNDSAEALEEVFFQTMATEPYVQDDAVVAHRVDAECHETYLDYQGIALATAPHPGAVYVAKNNNALLRYPSLREHNRDFHAVVMFREPLTHAASLRAMHQKYLSLIHI
;
A
#
# COMPACT_ATOMS: atom_id res chain seq x y z
N GLN A 1 -1.26 -17.24 15.30
CA GLN A 1 -0.66 -15.89 15.40
C GLN A 1 0.18 -15.48 14.18
N LEU A 2 0.63 -16.44 13.37
CA LEU A 2 1.29 -16.22 12.07
C LEU A 2 0.31 -15.89 10.93
N GLN A 3 -1.00 -15.94 11.18
CA GLN A 3 -2.00 -15.97 10.11
C GLN A 3 -2.25 -14.63 9.42
N SER A 4 -2.11 -13.46 10.05
CA SER A 4 -2.44 -12.20 9.37
C SER A 4 -1.31 -11.70 8.47
N SER A 5 -0.04 -11.76 8.89
CA SER A 5 1.09 -11.41 8.01
C SER A 5 1.32 -12.49 6.96
N ALA A 6 1.25 -13.78 7.32
CA ALA A 6 1.36 -14.87 6.36
C ALA A 6 0.21 -14.87 5.33
N ALA A 7 -1.02 -14.54 5.72
CA ALA A 7 -2.12 -14.39 4.78
C ALA A 7 -1.91 -13.20 3.84
N SER A 8 -1.46 -12.05 4.36
CA SER A 8 -1.10 -10.89 3.53
C SER A 8 -0.02 -11.24 2.52
N ASP A 9 1.02 -11.94 2.94
CA ASP A 9 2.12 -12.34 2.07
C ASP A 9 1.68 -13.38 1.02
N VAL A 10 0.80 -14.32 1.40
CA VAL A 10 0.19 -15.27 0.46
C VAL A 10 -0.64 -14.52 -0.60
N TYR A 11 -1.48 -13.57 -0.22
CA TYR A 11 -2.29 -12.81 -1.17
C TYR A 11 -1.44 -11.89 -2.07
N LYS A 12 -0.40 -11.26 -1.53
CA LYS A 12 0.57 -10.50 -2.34
C LYS A 12 1.24 -11.39 -3.39
N ARG A 13 1.69 -12.60 -2.98
CA ARG A 13 2.27 -13.59 -3.90
C ARG A 13 1.29 -14.02 -4.97
N GLN A 14 0.02 -14.29 -4.65
CA GLN A 14 -1.00 -14.63 -5.65
C GLN A 14 -1.14 -13.58 -6.74
N VAL A 15 -1.08 -12.28 -6.39
CA VAL A 15 -1.10 -11.21 -7.39
C VAL A 15 0.16 -11.24 -8.25
N LEU A 16 1.32 -11.42 -7.62
CA LEU A 16 2.62 -11.43 -8.31
C LEU A 16 2.83 -12.71 -9.15
N ASP A 17 2.25 -13.83 -8.76
CA ASP A 17 2.29 -15.08 -9.53
C ASP A 17 1.39 -15.02 -10.79
N HIS A 18 0.33 -14.18 -10.76
CA HIS A 18 -0.61 -14.01 -11.86
C HIS A 18 -0.82 -12.55 -12.27
N PRO A 19 0.27 -11.78 -12.56
CA PRO A 19 0.20 -10.34 -12.76
C PRO A 19 -0.73 -9.94 -13.92
N HIS A 20 -0.78 -10.75 -14.98
CA HIS A 20 -1.64 -10.47 -16.15
C HIS A 20 -3.13 -10.46 -15.80
N ILE A 21 -3.59 -11.37 -14.94
CA ILE A 21 -5.00 -11.45 -14.52
C ILE A 21 -5.35 -10.21 -13.70
N HIS A 22 -4.53 -9.88 -12.72
CA HIS A 22 -4.76 -8.74 -11.83
C HIS A 22 -4.66 -7.40 -12.56
N THR A 23 -3.71 -7.25 -13.47
CA THR A 23 -3.59 -6.07 -14.35
C THR A 23 -4.80 -5.92 -15.26
N ALA A 24 -5.28 -7.02 -15.86
CA ALA A 24 -6.48 -6.99 -16.72
C ALA A 24 -7.73 -6.57 -15.94
N LEU A 25 -7.90 -7.09 -14.72
CA LEU A 25 -9.00 -6.70 -13.81
C LEU A 25 -8.90 -5.21 -13.43
N MET A 26 -7.73 -4.73 -13.05
CA MET A 26 -7.48 -3.33 -12.73
C MET A 26 -7.81 -2.42 -13.92
N ARG A 27 -7.25 -2.72 -15.10
CA ARG A 27 -7.51 -1.93 -16.32
C ARG A 27 -8.99 -1.93 -16.71
N ARG A 28 -9.69 -3.05 -16.52
CA ARG A 28 -11.14 -3.12 -16.74
C ARG A 28 -11.90 -2.25 -15.74
N GLU A 29 -11.51 -2.26 -14.48
CA GLU A 29 -12.12 -1.44 -13.44
C GLU A 29 -11.89 0.05 -13.69
N ILE A 30 -10.66 0.46 -14.01
CA ILE A 30 -10.32 1.84 -14.38
C ILE A 30 -11.17 2.31 -15.56
N ARG A 31 -11.27 1.52 -16.63
CA ARG A 31 -12.10 1.87 -17.81
C ARG A 31 -13.57 2.08 -17.43
N LYS A 32 -14.11 1.20 -16.59
CA LYS A 32 -15.50 1.30 -16.14
C LYS A 32 -15.71 2.54 -15.25
N TRP A 33 -14.78 2.80 -14.34
CA TRP A 33 -14.82 3.95 -13.45
C TRP A 33 -14.69 5.27 -14.24
N LYS A 34 -13.79 5.36 -15.22
CA LYS A 34 -13.68 6.53 -16.12
C LYS A 34 -14.97 6.75 -16.94
N ALA A 35 -15.58 5.69 -17.45
CA ALA A 35 -16.85 5.78 -18.17
C ALA A 35 -18.02 6.31 -17.29
N GLN A 36 -17.89 6.25 -15.97
CA GLN A 36 -18.81 6.80 -14.99
C GLN A 36 -18.44 8.21 -14.51
N GLY A 37 -17.48 8.87 -15.16
CA GLY A 37 -17.03 10.23 -14.81
C GLY A 37 -15.88 10.26 -13.78
N GLY A 38 -15.26 9.12 -13.49
CA GLY A 38 -14.10 9.07 -12.60
C GLY A 38 -12.90 9.84 -13.15
N THR A 39 -12.22 10.58 -12.29
CA THR A 39 -11.06 11.41 -12.62
C THR A 39 -9.83 11.01 -11.82
N PRO A 40 -8.62 11.04 -12.43
CA PRO A 40 -7.38 10.71 -11.75
C PRO A 40 -7.17 11.53 -10.47
N ASN A 41 -6.70 10.88 -9.41
CA ASN A 41 -6.43 11.56 -8.14
C ASN A 41 -5.00 12.11 -8.14
N ARG A 42 -4.83 13.42 -8.28
CA ARG A 42 -3.50 14.06 -8.30
C ARG A 42 -3.01 14.50 -6.92
N THR A 43 -3.93 14.76 -5.99
CA THR A 43 -3.58 15.19 -4.63
C THR A 43 -3.71 14.03 -3.65
N TYR A 44 -2.60 13.59 -3.10
CA TYR A 44 -2.55 12.51 -2.13
C TYR A 44 -1.43 12.69 -1.11
N LEU A 45 -1.48 11.92 -0.05
CA LEU A 45 -0.44 11.89 0.98
C LEU A 45 0.31 10.55 0.92
N LEU A 46 1.63 10.62 0.86
CA LEU A 46 2.51 9.48 0.89
C LEU A 46 3.27 9.42 2.21
N VAL A 47 3.03 8.42 3.02
CA VAL A 47 3.77 8.15 4.24
C VAL A 47 4.88 7.15 3.92
N THR A 48 6.13 7.55 4.11
CA THR A 48 7.30 6.74 3.78
C THR A 48 8.37 6.84 4.87
N GLY A 49 9.39 6.04 4.78
CA GLY A 49 10.49 5.97 5.73
C GLY A 49 10.98 4.52 5.87
N LEU A 50 12.07 4.35 6.59
CA LEU A 50 12.59 3.00 6.85
C LEU A 50 11.61 2.16 7.68
N ALA A 51 11.70 0.85 7.54
CA ALA A 51 10.97 -0.07 8.41
C ALA A 51 11.24 0.27 9.89
N ARG A 52 10.23 0.17 10.76
CA ARG A 52 10.31 0.51 12.19
C ARG A 52 10.43 2.01 12.52
N ALA A 53 10.28 2.90 11.56
CA ALA A 53 10.24 4.35 11.80
C ALA A 53 8.87 4.88 12.30
N GLY A 54 7.83 4.02 12.39
CA GLY A 54 6.50 4.42 12.84
C GLY A 54 5.51 4.74 11.70
N THR A 55 5.84 4.39 10.47
CA THR A 55 5.01 4.66 9.28
C THR A 55 3.61 4.06 9.37
N THR A 56 3.45 2.86 9.95
CA THR A 56 2.13 2.22 10.14
C THR A 56 1.27 3.00 11.15
N SER A 57 1.84 3.37 12.29
CA SER A 57 1.10 4.17 13.29
C SER A 57 0.67 5.54 12.74
N MET A 58 1.49 6.15 11.87
CA MET A 58 1.11 7.38 11.19
C MET A 58 -0.07 7.14 10.25
N LEU A 59 0.00 6.10 9.40
CA LEU A 59 -1.10 5.74 8.50
C LEU A 59 -2.41 5.52 9.27
N GLU A 60 -2.37 4.73 10.34
CA GLU A 60 -3.55 4.43 11.16
C GLU A 60 -4.17 5.68 11.77
N ARG A 61 -3.35 6.61 12.27
CA ARG A 61 -3.84 7.88 12.83
C ARG A 61 -4.47 8.78 11.76
N LEU A 62 -3.87 8.85 10.57
CA LEU A 62 -4.42 9.62 9.45
C LEU A 62 -5.76 9.05 9.01
N VAL A 63 -5.88 7.74 8.85
CA VAL A 63 -7.16 7.11 8.48
C VAL A 63 -8.20 7.24 9.61
N ALA A 64 -7.78 7.15 10.86
CA ALA A 64 -8.68 7.31 12.01
C ALA A 64 -9.23 8.75 12.16
N SER A 65 -8.61 9.77 11.55
CA SER A 65 -9.17 11.13 11.53
C SER A 65 -10.47 11.24 10.73
N GLY A 66 -10.70 10.31 9.79
CA GLY A 66 -11.84 10.33 8.87
C GLY A 66 -11.59 11.15 7.59
N ASP A 67 -10.55 11.99 7.56
CA ASP A 67 -10.23 12.83 6.40
C ASP A 67 -9.47 12.06 5.31
N PHE A 68 -8.87 10.92 5.66
CA PHE A 68 -8.04 10.12 4.77
C PHE A 68 -8.61 8.72 4.55
N HIS A 69 -8.39 8.22 3.34
CA HIS A 69 -8.71 6.84 2.97
C HIS A 69 -7.50 6.13 2.40
N SER A 70 -7.34 4.87 2.75
CA SER A 70 -6.27 3.98 2.28
C SER A 70 -6.82 2.61 1.96
N LEU A 71 -6.06 1.83 1.21
CA LEU A 71 -6.31 0.40 1.08
C LEU A 71 -6.20 -0.30 2.44
N ASN A 72 -6.98 -1.34 2.63
CA ASN A 72 -7.03 -2.11 3.87
C ASN A 72 -7.10 -3.61 3.58
N TYR A 73 -7.04 -4.43 4.61
CA TYR A 73 -7.08 -5.89 4.46
C TYR A 73 -8.37 -6.40 3.79
N ALA A 74 -9.48 -5.66 3.87
CA ALA A 74 -10.72 -6.01 3.20
C ALA A 74 -10.62 -5.94 1.66
N ASN A 75 -9.60 -5.27 1.11
CA ASN A 75 -9.36 -5.22 -0.33
C ASN A 75 -8.69 -6.50 -0.87
N MET A 76 -8.21 -7.38 0.01
CA MET A 76 -7.60 -8.64 -0.40
C MET A 76 -8.67 -9.69 -0.75
N PRO A 77 -8.39 -10.57 -1.73
CA PRO A 77 -7.16 -10.71 -2.52
C PRO A 77 -7.07 -9.80 -3.75
N LEU A 78 -8.12 -9.07 -4.13
CA LEU A 78 -8.15 -8.27 -5.36
C LEU A 78 -7.70 -6.82 -5.10
N VAL A 79 -6.53 -6.65 -4.50
CA VAL A 79 -5.94 -5.34 -4.14
C VAL A 79 -5.91 -4.37 -5.33
N LEU A 80 -5.62 -4.86 -6.55
CA LEU A 80 -5.56 -4.03 -7.76
C LEU A 80 -6.94 -3.71 -8.36
N ALA A 81 -8.02 -4.34 -7.86
CA ALA A 81 -9.39 -4.11 -8.30
C ALA A 81 -10.35 -4.03 -7.10
N PRO A 82 -10.17 -3.05 -6.18
CA PRO A 82 -10.88 -2.98 -4.91
C PRO A 82 -12.39 -2.81 -5.06
N GLY A 83 -12.87 -2.07 -6.05
CA GLY A 83 -14.29 -1.88 -6.30
C GLY A 83 -14.96 -3.13 -6.90
N THR A 84 -14.24 -3.91 -7.72
CA THR A 84 -14.71 -5.21 -8.20
C THR A 84 -14.84 -6.18 -7.05
N TRP A 85 -13.83 -6.25 -6.18
CA TRP A 85 -13.87 -7.12 -5.00
C TRP A 85 -15.02 -6.78 -4.05
N ARG A 86 -15.23 -5.50 -3.76
CA ARG A 86 -16.31 -5.04 -2.87
C ARG A 86 -17.71 -5.42 -3.34
N ARG A 87 -17.93 -5.63 -4.65
CA ARG A 87 -19.24 -6.07 -5.19
C ARG A 87 -19.56 -7.52 -4.91
N VAL A 88 -18.54 -8.37 -4.82
CA VAL A 88 -18.68 -9.81 -4.62
C VAL A 88 -18.41 -10.21 -3.17
N HIS A 89 -17.75 -9.37 -2.41
CA HIS A 89 -17.39 -9.63 -1.03
C HIS A 89 -17.68 -8.41 -0.16
N ASN A 90 -18.58 -8.57 0.80
CA ASN A 90 -18.84 -7.56 1.83
C ASN A 90 -18.18 -8.04 3.12
N PRO A 91 -16.95 -7.56 3.43
CA PRO A 91 -16.26 -8.02 4.61
C PRO A 91 -17.02 -7.56 5.85
N SER A 92 -17.51 -8.53 6.64
CA SER A 92 -17.95 -8.23 8.00
C SER A 92 -16.77 -7.71 8.81
N SER A 93 -17.04 -6.76 9.70
CA SER A 93 -16.03 -6.31 10.66
C SER A 93 -15.52 -7.50 11.46
N SER A 94 -14.23 -7.79 11.35
CA SER A 94 -13.61 -8.84 12.16
C SER A 94 -13.07 -8.25 13.46
N PRO A 95 -13.06 -9.01 14.57
CA PRO A 95 -12.43 -8.57 15.80
C PRO A 95 -10.95 -8.23 15.52
N LYS A 96 -10.51 -7.05 15.98
CA LYS A 96 -9.12 -6.65 15.85
C LYS A 96 -8.23 -7.57 16.68
N LYS A 97 -7.14 -8.04 16.06
CA LYS A 97 -6.11 -8.88 16.70
C LYS A 97 -4.76 -8.21 16.58
N GLU A 98 -3.91 -8.38 17.59
CA GLU A 98 -2.54 -7.88 17.51
C GLU A 98 -1.80 -8.54 16.34
N ARG A 99 -1.14 -7.71 15.53
CA ARG A 99 -0.35 -8.23 14.41
C ARG A 99 0.88 -9.01 14.88
N SER A 100 1.38 -9.89 14.03
CA SER A 100 2.48 -10.84 14.34
C SER A 100 3.78 -10.17 14.85
N HIS A 101 3.93 -8.86 14.64
CA HIS A 101 5.12 -8.12 15.09
C HIS A 101 5.19 -7.89 16.60
N GLY A 102 4.10 -8.09 17.35
CA GLY A 102 4.07 -7.94 18.81
C GLY A 102 4.42 -6.51 19.24
N ASP A 103 3.95 -5.52 18.50
CA ASP A 103 4.21 -4.10 18.73
C ASP A 103 2.98 -3.33 19.22
N GLY A 104 1.97 -4.07 19.69
CA GLY A 104 0.74 -3.52 20.25
C GLY A 104 -0.27 -3.01 19.23
N ILE A 105 0.02 -3.11 17.92
CA ILE A 105 -0.89 -2.66 16.88
C ILE A 105 -1.95 -3.74 16.63
N LEU A 106 -3.21 -3.35 16.82
CA LEU A 106 -4.37 -4.21 16.58
C LEU A 106 -4.85 -4.04 15.14
N VAL A 107 -4.92 -5.12 14.38
CA VAL A 107 -5.37 -5.14 12.98
C VAL A 107 -6.66 -5.93 12.82
N GLY A 108 -7.55 -5.42 11.98
CA GLY A 108 -8.77 -6.07 11.52
C GLY A 108 -8.90 -5.92 10.01
N ASN A 109 -10.01 -6.36 9.43
CA ASN A 109 -10.25 -6.22 7.99
C ASN A 109 -10.27 -4.74 7.53
N ASP A 110 -10.66 -3.83 8.41
CA ASP A 110 -10.74 -2.40 8.21
C ASP A 110 -9.40 -1.66 8.43
N SER A 111 -8.38 -2.36 8.93
CA SER A 111 -7.07 -1.74 9.18
C SER A 111 -6.34 -1.42 7.88
N ALA A 112 -5.91 -0.17 7.75
CA ALA A 112 -5.11 0.29 6.62
C ALA A 112 -3.75 -0.43 6.59
N GLU A 113 -3.32 -0.82 5.39
CA GLU A 113 -2.07 -1.55 5.20
C GLU A 113 -1.32 -1.08 3.95
N ALA A 114 -0.01 -1.35 3.93
CA ALA A 114 0.91 -1.04 2.84
C ALA A 114 0.70 -1.98 1.63
N LEU A 115 -0.47 -1.93 1.02
CA LEU A 115 -0.82 -2.80 -0.11
C LEU A 115 -0.40 -2.23 -1.47
N GLU A 116 -0.05 -0.97 -1.51
CA GLU A 116 0.28 -0.25 -2.74
C GLU A 116 1.54 -0.76 -3.43
N GLU A 117 2.47 -1.35 -2.69
CA GLU A 117 3.68 -1.93 -3.27
C GLU A 117 3.39 -2.99 -4.33
N VAL A 118 2.29 -3.74 -4.17
CA VAL A 118 1.83 -4.72 -5.15
C VAL A 118 1.53 -4.07 -6.51
N PHE A 119 0.98 -2.84 -6.50
CA PHE A 119 0.76 -2.09 -7.74
C PHE A 119 2.09 -1.83 -8.46
N PHE A 120 3.08 -1.29 -7.77
CA PHE A 120 4.36 -0.95 -8.38
C PHE A 120 5.13 -2.19 -8.84
N GLN A 121 5.12 -3.27 -8.06
CA GLN A 121 5.75 -4.54 -8.47
C GLN A 121 5.09 -5.14 -9.72
N THR A 122 3.76 -4.97 -9.84
CA THR A 122 3.01 -5.49 -11.00
C THR A 122 3.20 -4.62 -12.25
N MET A 123 3.36 -3.30 -12.08
CA MET A 123 3.46 -2.33 -13.17
C MET A 123 4.89 -1.98 -13.58
N ALA A 124 5.88 -2.35 -12.78
CA ALA A 124 7.28 -2.08 -13.10
C ALA A 124 7.71 -2.81 -14.38
N THR A 125 8.39 -2.08 -15.25
CA THR A 125 8.95 -2.62 -16.50
C THR A 125 10.10 -3.61 -16.21
N GLU A 126 10.87 -3.33 -15.16
CA GLU A 126 11.95 -4.19 -14.69
C GLU A 126 11.78 -4.49 -13.19
N PRO A 127 12.10 -5.73 -12.76
CA PRO A 127 12.06 -6.08 -11.34
C PRO A 127 13.05 -5.24 -10.53
N TYR A 128 12.57 -4.49 -9.56
CA TYR A 128 13.39 -3.69 -8.65
C TYR A 128 13.53 -4.34 -7.27
N VAL A 129 12.74 -5.36 -6.99
CA VAL A 129 12.90 -6.25 -5.83
C VAL A 129 13.73 -7.43 -6.27
N GLN A 130 14.93 -7.55 -5.73
CA GLN A 130 15.92 -8.60 -5.99
C GLN A 130 16.00 -9.53 -4.77
N ASP A 131 16.74 -10.62 -4.88
CA ASP A 131 16.83 -11.62 -3.82
C ASP A 131 17.41 -11.06 -2.51
N ASP A 132 18.34 -10.11 -2.60
CA ASP A 132 19.06 -9.53 -1.47
C ASP A 132 18.92 -8.01 -1.34
N ALA A 133 18.22 -7.35 -2.27
CA ALA A 133 18.12 -5.91 -2.28
C ALA A 133 16.81 -5.39 -2.91
N VAL A 134 16.44 -4.17 -2.55
CA VAL A 134 15.46 -3.37 -3.28
C VAL A 134 16.19 -2.17 -3.85
N VAL A 135 16.19 -2.04 -5.18
CA VAL A 135 16.95 -1.01 -5.88
C VAL A 135 16.10 0.20 -6.27
N ALA A 136 16.75 1.35 -6.42
CA ALA A 136 16.09 2.54 -6.95
C ALA A 136 15.60 2.26 -8.37
N HIS A 137 14.39 2.69 -8.68
CA HIS A 137 13.78 2.48 -9.98
C HIS A 137 12.93 3.70 -10.38
N ARG A 138 12.67 3.82 -11.67
CA ARG A 138 11.86 4.91 -12.20
C ARG A 138 10.44 4.43 -12.48
N VAL A 139 9.50 5.30 -12.20
CA VAL A 139 8.11 5.17 -12.64
C VAL A 139 7.99 5.96 -13.93
N ASP A 140 7.57 5.33 -15.01
CA ASP A 140 7.30 6.01 -16.28
C ASP A 140 5.93 6.71 -16.26
N ALA A 141 5.64 7.47 -17.32
CA ALA A 141 4.42 8.27 -17.40
C ALA A 141 3.14 7.40 -17.44
N GLU A 142 3.17 6.25 -18.12
CA GLU A 142 2.01 5.34 -18.20
C GLU A 142 1.71 4.72 -16.83
N CYS A 143 2.74 4.22 -16.16
CA CYS A 143 2.62 3.68 -14.81
C CYS A 143 2.12 4.75 -13.84
N HIS A 144 2.64 5.98 -13.93
CA HIS A 144 2.22 7.07 -13.07
C HIS A 144 0.74 7.45 -13.29
N GLU A 145 0.28 7.65 -14.53
CA GLU A 145 -1.13 7.95 -14.80
C GLU A 145 -2.04 6.79 -14.36
N THR A 146 -1.62 5.54 -14.58
CA THR A 146 -2.36 4.36 -14.08
C THR A 146 -2.43 4.35 -12.55
N TYR A 147 -1.38 4.81 -11.87
CA TYR A 147 -1.34 4.93 -10.42
C TYR A 147 -2.33 5.98 -9.90
N LEU A 148 -2.48 7.13 -10.57
CA LEU A 148 -3.47 8.14 -10.21
C LEU A 148 -4.91 7.65 -10.41
N ASP A 149 -5.16 6.89 -11.49
CA ASP A 149 -6.44 6.23 -11.74
C ASP A 149 -6.74 5.17 -10.65
N TYR A 150 -5.74 4.38 -10.30
CA TYR A 150 -5.84 3.38 -9.24
C TYR A 150 -6.20 3.99 -7.88
N GLN A 151 -5.59 5.11 -7.52
CA GLN A 151 -5.97 5.87 -6.33
C GLN A 151 -7.42 6.36 -6.42
N GLY A 152 -7.86 6.82 -7.59
CA GLY A 152 -9.23 7.24 -7.81
C GLY A 152 -10.24 6.11 -7.59
N ILE A 153 -9.97 4.90 -8.08
CA ILE A 153 -10.84 3.74 -7.80
C ILE A 153 -10.80 3.31 -6.34
N ALA A 154 -9.65 3.43 -5.67
CA ALA A 154 -9.56 3.18 -4.23
C ALA A 154 -10.43 4.18 -3.44
N LEU A 155 -10.33 5.48 -3.75
CA LEU A 155 -11.18 6.53 -3.17
C LEU A 155 -12.67 6.33 -3.43
N ALA A 156 -13.05 5.78 -4.59
CA ALA A 156 -14.44 5.43 -4.87
C ALA A 156 -15.01 4.34 -3.93
N THR A 157 -14.15 3.66 -3.18
CA THR A 157 -14.56 2.72 -2.13
C THR A 157 -14.57 3.34 -0.72
N ALA A 158 -14.18 4.61 -0.58
CA ALA A 158 -14.15 5.29 0.71
C ALA A 158 -15.56 5.39 1.34
N PRO A 159 -15.65 5.33 2.67
CA PRO A 159 -16.94 5.46 3.36
C PRO A 159 -17.50 6.88 3.29
N HIS A 160 -16.64 7.88 3.09
CA HIS A 160 -17.01 9.29 3.06
C HIS A 160 -16.54 9.96 1.78
N PRO A 161 -17.39 10.75 1.09
CA PRO A 161 -16.99 11.55 -0.05
C PRO A 161 -16.01 12.65 0.42
N GLY A 162 -15.03 12.98 -0.44
CA GLY A 162 -14.05 14.02 -0.16
C GLY A 162 -12.82 13.57 0.66
N ALA A 163 -12.72 12.29 1.01
CA ALA A 163 -11.51 11.77 1.64
C ALA A 163 -10.29 11.94 0.72
N VAL A 164 -9.15 12.25 1.31
CA VAL A 164 -7.86 12.32 0.61
C VAL A 164 -7.22 10.92 0.63
N TYR A 165 -6.70 10.51 -0.52
CA TYR A 165 -5.96 9.23 -0.57
C TYR A 165 -4.67 9.33 0.24
N VAL A 166 -4.43 8.37 1.11
CA VAL A 166 -3.16 8.21 1.82
C VAL A 166 -2.58 6.83 1.57
N ALA A 167 -1.33 6.80 1.17
CA ALA A 167 -0.55 5.58 1.01
C ALA A 167 0.57 5.50 2.04
N LYS A 168 0.86 4.30 2.51
CA LYS A 168 2.08 4.01 3.25
C LYS A 168 2.93 3.05 2.44
N ASN A 169 4.12 3.51 2.05
CA ASN A 169 5.03 2.69 1.27
C ASN A 169 6.50 3.01 1.61
N ASN A 170 7.17 2.08 2.26
CA ASN A 170 8.57 2.26 2.66
C ASN A 170 9.51 2.35 1.44
N ASN A 171 9.20 1.62 0.36
CA ASN A 171 10.00 1.63 -0.87
C ASN A 171 9.76 2.88 -1.74
N ALA A 172 8.79 3.72 -1.38
CA ALA A 172 8.52 4.95 -2.11
C ALA A 172 9.71 5.90 -2.17
N LEU A 173 10.61 5.85 -1.20
CA LEU A 173 11.87 6.63 -1.22
C LEU A 173 12.70 6.33 -2.47
N LEU A 174 12.67 5.08 -2.95
CA LEU A 174 13.48 4.62 -4.09
C LEU A 174 12.93 5.07 -5.44
N ARG A 175 11.65 5.49 -5.49
CA ARG A 175 10.95 5.98 -6.69
C ARG A 175 10.49 7.43 -6.58
N TYR A 176 10.69 8.06 -5.43
CA TYR A 176 10.20 9.41 -5.14
C TYR A 176 10.59 10.45 -6.21
N PRO A 177 11.85 10.51 -6.69
CA PRO A 177 12.22 11.49 -7.72
C PRO A 177 11.36 11.39 -8.98
N SER A 178 11.14 10.19 -9.51
CA SER A 178 10.32 10.00 -10.71
C SER A 178 8.84 10.32 -10.49
N LEU A 179 8.29 9.99 -9.31
CA LEU A 179 6.92 10.42 -8.97
C LEU A 179 6.80 11.94 -8.97
N ARG A 180 7.78 12.65 -8.41
CA ARG A 180 7.79 14.14 -8.37
C ARG A 180 8.02 14.80 -9.72
N GLU A 181 8.70 14.13 -10.65
CA GLU A 181 8.83 14.59 -12.04
C GLU A 181 7.46 14.63 -12.75
N HIS A 182 6.60 13.64 -12.51
CA HIS A 182 5.30 13.52 -13.14
C HIS A 182 4.19 14.30 -12.43
N ASN A 183 4.28 14.44 -11.12
CA ASN A 183 3.25 15.11 -10.31
C ASN A 183 3.89 15.86 -9.14
N ARG A 184 3.53 17.12 -8.98
CA ARG A 184 4.00 17.97 -7.87
C ARG A 184 2.93 18.25 -6.82
N ASP A 185 1.72 17.76 -7.02
CA ASP A 185 0.56 18.10 -6.18
C ASP A 185 0.36 17.14 -5.00
N PHE A 186 1.17 16.08 -4.89
CA PHE A 186 1.14 15.22 -3.72
C PHE A 186 2.10 15.67 -2.62
N HIS A 187 1.79 15.30 -1.40
CA HIS A 187 2.63 15.53 -0.24
C HIS A 187 3.29 14.23 0.22
N ALA A 188 4.51 14.32 0.77
CA ALA A 188 5.20 13.19 1.35
C ALA A 188 5.59 13.49 2.79
N VAL A 189 5.26 12.57 3.69
CA VAL A 189 5.72 12.55 5.08
C VAL A 189 6.79 11.49 5.20
N VAL A 190 8.03 11.92 5.39
CA VAL A 190 9.17 11.02 5.59
C VAL A 190 9.36 10.81 7.09
N MET A 191 9.08 9.60 7.54
CA MET A 191 9.22 9.21 8.94
C MET A 191 10.65 8.76 9.22
N PHE A 192 11.24 9.30 10.28
CA PHE A 192 12.52 8.86 10.79
C PHE A 192 12.49 8.79 12.32
N ARG A 193 13.41 8.06 12.86
CA ARG A 193 13.53 7.82 14.30
C ARG A 193 14.95 8.08 14.72
N GLU A 194 15.18 8.35 16.01
CA GLU A 194 16.51 8.46 16.57
C GLU A 194 17.34 7.22 16.18
N PRO A 195 18.54 7.39 15.61
CA PRO A 195 19.27 6.32 14.93
C PRO A 195 19.58 5.09 15.80
N LEU A 196 20.01 5.28 17.05
CA LEU A 196 20.36 4.16 17.96
C LEU A 196 19.13 3.38 18.36
N THR A 197 18.03 4.06 18.69
CA THR A 197 16.76 3.42 19.02
C THR A 197 16.17 2.70 17.81
N HIS A 198 16.37 3.26 16.62
CA HIS A 198 15.94 2.64 15.37
C HIS A 198 16.74 1.36 15.08
N ALA A 199 18.07 1.44 15.17
CA ALA A 199 18.96 0.28 14.98
C ALA A 199 18.66 -0.84 15.98
N ALA A 200 18.41 -0.51 17.25
CA ALA A 200 18.01 -1.47 18.27
C ALA A 200 16.68 -2.18 17.91
N SER A 201 15.70 -1.41 17.42
CA SER A 201 14.40 -1.96 16.98
C SER A 201 14.54 -2.89 15.76
N LEU A 202 15.36 -2.51 14.78
CA LEU A 202 15.64 -3.34 13.60
C LEU A 202 16.37 -4.63 13.98
N ARG A 203 17.39 -4.54 14.86
CA ARG A 203 18.12 -5.70 15.36
C ARG A 203 17.21 -6.69 16.11
N ALA A 204 16.34 -6.18 16.98
CA ALA A 204 15.39 -7.02 17.72
C ALA A 204 14.43 -7.76 16.76
N MET A 205 13.97 -7.09 15.72
CA MET A 205 13.11 -7.72 14.70
C MET A 205 13.87 -8.74 13.87
N HIS A 206 15.11 -8.45 13.46
CA HIS A 206 15.94 -9.39 12.73
C HIS A 206 16.19 -10.67 13.55
N GLN A 207 16.51 -10.56 14.82
CA GLN A 207 16.68 -11.69 15.71
C GLN A 207 15.41 -12.54 15.86
N LYS A 208 14.24 -11.87 15.90
CA LYS A 208 12.94 -12.55 16.06
C LYS A 208 12.49 -13.30 14.79
N TYR A 209 12.79 -12.77 13.61
CA TYR A 209 12.23 -13.29 12.34
C TYR A 209 13.29 -13.78 11.36
N LEU A 210 14.58 -13.75 11.72
CA LEU A 210 15.72 -14.20 10.92
C LEU A 210 15.87 -13.54 9.55
N SER A 211 14.98 -12.63 9.17
CA SER A 211 15.09 -11.87 7.93
C SER A 211 14.22 -10.63 7.96
N LEU A 212 14.82 -9.47 7.71
CA LEU A 212 14.12 -8.20 7.49
C LEU A 212 14.12 -7.79 6.02
N ILE A 213 14.75 -8.56 5.15
CA ILE A 213 14.90 -8.25 3.72
C ILE A 213 13.54 -8.26 3.01
N HIS A 214 12.56 -8.98 3.54
CA HIS A 214 11.22 -9.09 2.98
C HIS A 214 10.21 -8.05 3.52
N ILE A 215 10.68 -7.06 4.23
CA ILE A 215 9.85 -5.95 4.71
C ILE A 215 10.05 -4.72 3.84
#